data_2ab49e76186827236e17233c35647e63
#
_entry.id   2ab49e76186827236e17233c35647e63
#
_cell.length_a   1.000
_cell.length_b   1.000
_cell.length_c   1.000
_cell.angle_alpha   90.00
_cell.angle_beta   90.00
_cell.angle_gamma   90.00
#
_symmetry.space_group_name_H-M   'P 1'
#
loop_
_entity.id
_entity.type
_entity.pdbx_description
1 polymer ?
#
loop_
_entity_poly.entity_id
_entity_poly.type
_entity_poly.pdbx_seq_one_letter_code
_entity_poly.pdbx_strand_id
1 'polypeptide(L)'
;MLFLGFSSGLPLLLIFATLSLWLREAGVDRAEVTYFSWAALAYSFKFVWAPLIDKLPVPLLASRLGQRRGWLLLAQVAVVGAIVLMAQSDPGTAAGLQWMVVAAVMLGFSSATQDIVIDAYRIEAVEKELQAMMASTYVAGYRLGMLMAGAVALYLAAGFGTTKEVYVYEAWKWTYF
;
A
#
# COMPACT_ATOMS: atom_id res chain seq x y z
N MET A 1 -0.82 2.91 -17.66
CA MET A 1 0.31 2.63 -16.74
C MET A 1 0.48 3.69 -15.65
N LEU A 2 0.27 4.97 -15.91
CA LEU A 2 0.45 6.03 -14.89
C LEU A 2 -0.36 5.76 -13.60
N PHE A 3 -1.67 5.51 -13.72
CA PHE A 3 -2.54 5.22 -12.57
C PHE A 3 -2.18 3.92 -11.84
N LEU A 4 -1.73 2.89 -12.55
CA LEU A 4 -1.26 1.65 -11.92
C LEU A 4 0.03 1.88 -11.15
N GLY A 5 0.96 2.65 -11.71
CA GLY A 5 2.17 3.09 -11.01
C GLY A 5 1.83 3.89 -9.76
N PHE A 6 0.92 4.87 -9.85
CA PHE A 6 0.45 5.66 -8.71
C PHE A 6 -0.11 4.77 -7.59
N SER A 7 -1.00 3.84 -7.93
CA SER A 7 -1.59 2.88 -7.00
C SER A 7 -0.56 1.97 -6.32
N SER A 8 0.55 1.62 -7.01
CA SER A 8 1.65 0.84 -6.44
C SER A 8 2.60 1.66 -5.57
N GLY A 9 2.84 2.91 -5.93
CA GLY A 9 3.77 3.78 -5.19
C GLY A 9 3.20 4.29 -3.87
N LEU A 10 1.89 4.43 -3.77
CA LEU A 10 1.20 4.99 -2.61
C LEU A 10 1.37 4.13 -1.34
N PRO A 11 1.13 2.81 -1.33
CA PRO A 11 1.23 1.98 -0.12
C PRO A 11 2.64 1.95 0.49
N LEU A 12 3.67 2.06 -0.34
CA LEU A 12 5.05 1.94 0.13
C LEU A 12 5.38 2.99 1.20
N LEU A 13 5.17 4.27 0.92
CA LEU A 13 5.45 5.33 1.88
C LEU A 13 4.38 5.43 2.97
N LEU A 14 3.14 5.04 2.71
CA LEU A 14 2.13 4.94 3.75
C LEU A 14 2.56 3.98 4.86
N ILE A 15 3.14 2.81 4.51
CA ILE A 15 3.60 1.82 5.49
C ILE A 15 4.90 2.27 6.18
N PHE A 16 5.91 2.69 5.40
CA PHE A 16 7.27 2.84 5.96
C PHE A 16 7.55 4.21 6.54
N ALA A 17 7.09 5.28 5.90
CA ALA A 17 7.38 6.63 6.36
C ALA A 17 6.22 7.23 7.17
N THR A 18 5.05 7.30 6.56
CA THR A 18 3.90 8.01 7.12
C THR A 18 3.35 7.29 8.34
N LEU A 19 3.19 5.96 8.29
CA LEU A 19 2.78 5.17 9.46
C LEU A 19 3.80 5.26 10.60
N SER A 20 5.11 5.20 10.29
CA SER A 20 6.13 5.31 11.33
C SER A 20 6.08 6.64 12.07
N LEU A 21 5.74 7.73 11.38
CA LEU A 21 5.55 9.03 12.01
C LEU A 21 4.27 9.04 12.87
N TRP A 22 3.15 8.55 12.32
CA TRP A 22 1.90 8.42 13.06
C TRP A 22 2.07 7.65 14.37
N LEU A 23 2.69 6.47 14.32
CA LEU A 23 2.96 5.64 15.51
C LEU A 23 3.82 6.38 16.56
N ARG A 24 4.82 7.13 16.10
CA ARG A 24 5.68 7.93 17.00
C ARG A 24 4.93 9.08 17.65
N GLU A 25 4.05 9.77 16.94
CA GLU A 25 3.17 10.82 17.50
C GLU A 25 2.16 10.24 18.49
N ALA A 26 1.66 9.02 18.25
CA ALA A 26 0.79 8.31 19.16
C ALA A 26 1.50 7.77 20.42
N GLY A 27 2.81 7.98 20.54
CA GLY A 27 3.58 7.55 21.71
C GLY A 27 3.98 6.08 21.72
N VAL A 28 3.88 5.39 20.56
CA VAL A 28 4.28 3.98 20.43
C VAL A 28 5.80 3.86 20.51
N ASP A 29 6.28 2.91 21.29
CA ASP A 29 7.70 2.68 21.50
C ASP A 29 8.45 2.32 20.21
N ARG A 30 9.71 2.76 20.09
CA ARG A 30 10.55 2.50 18.90
C ARG A 30 10.73 1.00 18.61
N ALA A 31 10.76 0.17 19.64
CA ALA A 31 10.83 -1.28 19.49
C ALA A 31 9.59 -1.82 18.78
N GLU A 32 8.41 -1.34 19.16
CA GLU A 32 7.14 -1.74 18.54
C GLU A 32 7.01 -1.23 17.12
N VAL A 33 7.42 0.01 16.84
CA VAL A 33 7.49 0.55 15.46
C VAL A 33 8.37 -0.32 14.55
N THR A 34 9.41 -0.94 15.08
CA THR A 34 10.27 -1.84 14.31
C THR A 34 9.53 -3.10 13.84
N TYR A 35 8.54 -3.59 14.58
CA TYR A 35 7.73 -4.75 14.12
C TYR A 35 6.94 -4.45 12.86
N PHE A 36 6.56 -3.21 12.61
CA PHE A 36 5.89 -2.82 11.36
C PHE A 36 6.80 -2.96 10.12
N SER A 37 8.13 -3.00 10.33
CA SER A 37 9.09 -3.33 9.26
C SER A 37 8.88 -4.75 8.70
N TRP A 38 8.20 -5.64 9.41
CA TRP A 38 7.83 -6.96 8.92
C TRP A 38 6.87 -6.90 7.71
N ALA A 39 6.12 -5.81 7.55
CA ALA A 39 5.37 -5.56 6.33
C ALA A 39 6.29 -5.51 5.09
N ALA A 40 7.57 -5.12 5.25
CA ALA A 40 8.57 -5.17 4.19
C ALA A 40 8.92 -6.59 3.74
N LEU A 41 8.75 -7.59 4.60
CA LEU A 41 8.99 -8.98 4.24
C LEU A 41 8.05 -9.43 3.12
N ALA A 42 6.82 -8.92 3.07
CA ALA A 42 5.91 -9.22 1.97
C ALA A 42 6.52 -8.81 0.61
N TYR A 43 7.15 -7.66 0.52
CA TYR A 43 7.83 -7.22 -0.71
C TYR A 43 9.06 -8.08 -1.04
N SER A 44 9.85 -8.46 -0.03
CA SER A 44 11.05 -9.26 -0.22
C SER A 44 10.73 -10.70 -0.64
N PHE A 45 9.67 -11.27 -0.12
CA PHE A 45 9.28 -12.66 -0.38
C PHE A 45 8.20 -12.82 -1.46
N LYS A 46 7.80 -11.75 -2.16
CA LYS A 46 6.74 -11.79 -3.18
C LYS A 46 6.96 -12.87 -4.26
N PHE A 47 8.19 -13.27 -4.53
CA PHE A 47 8.53 -14.32 -5.50
C PHE A 47 7.99 -15.70 -5.08
N VAL A 48 7.73 -15.92 -3.79
CA VAL A 48 7.21 -17.22 -3.27
C VAL A 48 5.80 -17.49 -3.77
N TRP A 49 4.94 -16.46 -3.80
CA TRP A 49 3.55 -16.62 -4.25
C TRP A 49 3.27 -16.09 -5.66
N ALA A 50 4.26 -15.46 -6.31
CA ALA A 50 4.11 -15.02 -7.70
C ALA A 50 3.69 -16.18 -8.64
N PRO A 51 4.29 -17.40 -8.57
CA PRO A 51 3.86 -18.53 -9.39
C PRO A 51 2.41 -18.97 -9.10
N LEU A 52 1.90 -18.73 -7.89
CA LEU A 52 0.52 -19.03 -7.52
C LEU A 52 -0.45 -18.09 -8.24
N ILE A 53 -0.14 -16.79 -8.24
CA ILE A 53 -0.92 -15.75 -8.93
C ILE A 53 -0.93 -16.00 -10.45
N ASP A 54 0.19 -16.47 -11.00
CA ASP A 54 0.32 -16.75 -12.42
C ASP A 54 -0.48 -17.99 -12.87
N LYS A 55 -0.67 -18.96 -11.99
CA LYS A 55 -1.33 -20.23 -12.33
C LYS A 55 -2.78 -20.33 -11.89
N LEU A 56 -3.15 -19.69 -10.79
CA LEU A 56 -4.50 -19.81 -10.23
C LEU A 56 -5.41 -18.66 -10.69
N PRO A 57 -6.52 -18.97 -11.35
CA PRO A 57 -7.53 -17.95 -11.65
C PRO A 57 -8.32 -17.60 -10.37
N VAL A 58 -8.63 -16.31 -10.18
CA VAL A 58 -9.53 -15.89 -9.10
C VAL A 58 -10.95 -16.34 -9.45
N PRO A 59 -11.60 -17.18 -8.61
CA PRO A 59 -12.95 -17.63 -8.88
C PRO A 59 -13.91 -16.45 -9.13
N LEU A 60 -14.87 -16.60 -10.04
CA LEU A 60 -15.86 -15.59 -10.44
C LEU A 60 -15.28 -14.36 -11.18
N LEU A 61 -14.14 -13.82 -10.75
CA LEU A 61 -13.54 -12.65 -11.40
C LEU A 61 -12.79 -13.02 -12.69
N ALA A 62 -12.09 -14.15 -12.69
CA ALA A 62 -11.33 -14.59 -13.86
C ALA A 62 -12.23 -14.92 -15.06
N SER A 63 -13.45 -15.44 -14.83
CA SER A 63 -14.42 -15.74 -15.90
C SER A 63 -14.98 -14.48 -16.59
N ARG A 64 -15.06 -13.35 -15.87
CA ARG A 64 -15.61 -12.09 -16.39
C ARG A 64 -14.56 -11.10 -16.87
N LEU A 65 -13.43 -11.01 -16.16
CA LEU A 65 -12.43 -9.98 -16.36
C LEU A 65 -11.11 -10.52 -16.96
N GLY A 66 -10.96 -11.84 -16.97
CA GLY A 66 -9.66 -12.49 -17.22
C GLY A 66 -8.80 -12.58 -15.98
N GLN A 67 -7.78 -13.44 -16.01
CA GLN A 67 -6.95 -13.76 -14.84
C GLN A 67 -6.23 -12.53 -14.28
N ARG A 68 -5.49 -11.77 -15.10
CA ARG A 68 -4.69 -10.62 -14.64
C ARG A 68 -5.56 -9.52 -14.03
N ARG A 69 -6.65 -9.15 -14.71
CA ARG A 69 -7.55 -8.10 -14.24
C ARG A 69 -8.31 -8.54 -12.98
N GLY A 70 -8.64 -9.83 -12.87
CA GLY A 70 -9.28 -10.39 -11.67
C GLY A 70 -8.38 -10.30 -10.43
N TRP A 71 -7.11 -10.68 -10.54
CA TRP A 71 -6.12 -10.53 -9.48
C TRP A 71 -5.84 -9.06 -9.14
N LEU A 72 -5.74 -8.20 -10.16
CA LEU A 72 -5.52 -6.76 -9.95
C LEU A 72 -6.66 -6.14 -9.15
N LEU A 73 -7.91 -6.42 -9.53
CA LEU A 73 -9.08 -5.91 -8.79
C LEU A 73 -9.09 -6.42 -7.34
N LEU A 74 -8.83 -7.71 -7.13
CA LEU A 74 -8.78 -8.29 -5.78
C LEU A 74 -7.69 -7.61 -4.93
N ALA A 75 -6.49 -7.43 -5.49
CA ALA A 75 -5.38 -6.78 -4.79
C ALA A 75 -5.71 -5.31 -4.47
N GLN A 76 -6.30 -4.57 -5.40
CA GLN A 76 -6.71 -3.17 -5.17
C GLN A 76 -7.79 -3.04 -4.11
N VAL A 77 -8.80 -3.91 -4.11
CA VAL A 77 -9.83 -3.93 -3.05
C VAL A 77 -9.19 -4.23 -1.69
N ALA A 78 -8.23 -5.16 -1.64
CA ALA A 78 -7.52 -5.47 -0.41
C ALA A 78 -6.62 -4.32 0.06
N VAL A 79 -5.95 -3.59 -0.85
CA VAL A 79 -5.19 -2.37 -0.53
C VAL A 79 -6.10 -1.31 0.06
N VAL A 80 -7.24 -1.01 -0.58
CA VAL A 80 -8.21 -0.03 -0.05
C VAL A 80 -8.75 -0.48 1.30
N GLY A 81 -9.12 -1.75 1.45
CA GLY A 81 -9.60 -2.30 2.72
C GLY A 81 -8.57 -2.19 3.84
N ALA A 82 -7.29 -2.43 3.53
CA ALA A 82 -6.21 -2.29 4.50
C ALA A 82 -5.99 -0.82 4.92
N ILE A 83 -6.02 0.12 3.97
CA ILE A 83 -5.91 1.57 4.27
C ILE A 83 -7.09 2.03 5.14
N VAL A 84 -8.31 1.62 4.80
CA VAL A 84 -9.51 1.93 5.61
C VAL A 84 -9.40 1.35 7.01
N LEU A 85 -8.90 0.11 7.16
CA LEU A 85 -8.68 -0.51 8.46
C LEU A 85 -7.61 0.25 9.27
N MET A 86 -6.53 0.69 8.63
CA MET A 86 -5.53 1.57 9.26
C MET A 86 -6.17 2.87 9.74
N ALA A 87 -6.95 3.54 8.89
CA ALA A 87 -7.62 4.79 9.23
C ALA A 87 -8.56 4.66 10.45
N GLN A 88 -9.17 3.49 10.63
CA GLN A 88 -10.09 3.22 11.75
C GLN A 88 -9.40 2.69 13.02
N SER A 89 -8.10 2.48 12.97
CA SER A 89 -7.33 1.91 14.08
C SER A 89 -6.53 3.01 14.79
N ASP A 90 -6.91 3.36 16.02
CA ASP A 90 -6.14 4.32 16.83
C ASP A 90 -4.95 3.62 17.49
N PRO A 91 -3.71 3.86 17.06
CA PRO A 91 -2.53 3.24 17.65
C PRO A 91 -2.22 3.71 19.07
N GLY A 92 -2.85 4.77 19.55
CA GLY A 92 -2.78 5.20 20.96
C GLY A 92 -3.46 4.24 21.95
N THR A 93 -4.23 3.27 21.45
CA THR A 93 -4.87 2.21 22.26
C THR A 93 -4.26 0.84 21.96
N ALA A 94 -4.18 -0.04 22.97
CA ALA A 94 -3.61 -1.39 22.77
C ALA A 94 -4.36 -2.21 21.71
N ALA A 95 -5.68 -2.13 21.69
CA ALA A 95 -6.50 -2.81 20.67
C ALA A 95 -6.31 -2.19 19.29
N GLY A 96 -6.26 -0.87 19.18
CA GLY A 96 -6.04 -0.17 17.93
C GLY A 96 -4.65 -0.46 17.35
N LEU A 97 -3.62 -0.54 18.20
CA LEU A 97 -2.27 -0.91 17.76
C LEU A 97 -2.22 -2.32 17.16
N GLN A 98 -2.93 -3.29 17.76
CA GLN A 98 -3.02 -4.64 17.19
C GLN A 98 -3.70 -4.65 15.82
N TRP A 99 -4.81 -3.93 15.66
CA TRP A 99 -5.47 -3.80 14.37
C TRP A 99 -4.61 -3.06 13.33
N MET A 100 -3.83 -2.07 13.77
CA MET A 100 -2.89 -1.35 12.92
C MET A 100 -1.80 -2.30 12.38
N VAL A 101 -1.27 -3.23 13.21
CA VAL A 101 -0.32 -4.27 12.76
C VAL A 101 -0.95 -5.15 11.69
N VAL A 102 -2.17 -5.65 11.92
CA VAL A 102 -2.90 -6.48 10.96
C VAL A 102 -3.10 -5.72 9.64
N ALA A 103 -3.54 -4.47 9.72
CA ALA A 103 -3.76 -3.63 8.56
C ALA A 103 -2.47 -3.35 7.78
N ALA A 104 -1.36 -3.07 8.47
CA ALA A 104 -0.06 -2.84 7.83
C ALA A 104 0.47 -4.09 7.11
N VAL A 105 0.35 -5.27 7.72
CA VAL A 105 0.72 -6.54 7.08
C VAL A 105 -0.18 -6.83 5.88
N MET A 106 -1.49 -6.63 6.02
CA MET A 106 -2.45 -6.77 4.93
C MET A 106 -2.14 -5.81 3.78
N LEU A 107 -1.80 -4.56 4.08
CA LEU A 107 -1.43 -3.55 3.08
C LEU A 107 -0.15 -3.95 2.34
N GLY A 108 0.89 -4.39 3.07
CA GLY A 108 2.15 -4.86 2.50
C GLY A 108 1.97 -6.07 1.57
N PHE A 109 1.19 -7.07 2.01
CA PHE A 109 0.93 -8.27 1.23
C PHE A 109 0.08 -7.98 -0.02
N SER A 110 -0.97 -7.17 0.13
CA SER A 110 -1.86 -6.79 -0.98
C SER A 110 -1.14 -5.95 -2.03
N SER A 111 -0.31 -5.01 -1.59
CA SER A 111 0.47 -4.17 -2.49
C SER A 111 1.56 -4.95 -3.21
N ALA A 112 2.27 -5.85 -2.53
CA ALA A 112 3.22 -6.75 -3.17
C ALA A 112 2.55 -7.67 -4.21
N THR A 113 1.33 -8.14 -3.92
CA THR A 113 0.50 -8.92 -4.85
C THR A 113 0.10 -8.07 -6.06
N GLN A 114 -0.34 -6.83 -5.84
CA GLN A 114 -0.65 -5.89 -6.91
C GLN A 114 0.55 -5.65 -7.83
N ASP A 115 1.75 -5.47 -7.27
CA ASP A 115 2.98 -5.26 -8.04
C ASP A 115 3.28 -6.46 -8.95
N ILE A 116 3.16 -7.71 -8.45
CA ILE A 116 3.34 -8.92 -9.26
C ILE A 116 2.41 -8.89 -10.48
N VAL A 117 1.14 -8.59 -10.26
CA VAL A 117 0.14 -8.58 -11.35
C VAL A 117 0.40 -7.48 -12.35
N ILE A 118 0.77 -6.28 -11.89
CA ILE A 118 1.07 -5.14 -12.76
C ILE A 118 2.32 -5.40 -13.60
N ASP A 119 3.37 -5.98 -12.99
CA ASP A 119 4.60 -6.33 -13.71
C ASP A 119 4.33 -7.35 -14.83
N ALA A 120 3.56 -8.40 -14.54
CA ALA A 120 3.15 -9.36 -15.54
C ALA A 120 2.27 -8.73 -16.64
N TYR A 121 1.27 -7.93 -16.24
CA TYR A 121 0.40 -7.22 -17.18
C TYR A 121 1.18 -6.29 -18.11
N ARG A 122 2.17 -5.56 -17.60
CA ARG A 122 3.01 -4.65 -18.36
C ARG A 122 3.78 -5.37 -19.47
N ILE A 123 4.27 -6.59 -19.18
CA ILE A 123 5.04 -7.38 -20.15
C ILE A 123 4.12 -7.97 -21.23
N GLU A 124 2.92 -8.41 -20.84
CA GLU A 124 1.96 -9.05 -21.72
C GLU A 124 1.16 -8.07 -22.60
N ALA A 125 0.99 -6.81 -22.15
CA ALA A 125 0.06 -5.86 -22.75
C ALA A 125 0.60 -5.14 -24.01
N VAL A 126 1.91 -5.15 -24.25
CA VAL A 126 2.52 -4.40 -25.34
C VAL A 126 3.70 -5.14 -25.98
N GLU A 127 3.98 -4.78 -27.23
CA GLU A 127 5.17 -5.24 -27.96
C GLU A 127 6.46 -4.73 -27.32
N LYS A 128 7.58 -5.38 -27.62
CA LYS A 128 8.89 -5.10 -27.00
C LYS A 128 9.33 -3.64 -27.15
N GLU A 129 9.01 -3.03 -28.29
CA GLU A 129 9.35 -1.64 -28.63
C GLU A 129 8.69 -0.63 -27.70
N LEU A 130 7.50 -0.94 -27.19
CA LEU A 130 6.72 -0.05 -26.31
C LEU A 130 6.96 -0.32 -24.81
N GLN A 131 7.65 -1.38 -24.45
CA GLN A 131 7.87 -1.75 -23.04
C GLN A 131 8.64 -0.69 -22.25
N ALA A 132 9.62 -0.03 -22.88
CA ALA A 132 10.37 1.05 -22.25
C ALA A 132 9.48 2.26 -21.91
N MET A 133 8.59 2.64 -22.83
CA MET A 133 7.63 3.73 -22.60
C MET A 133 6.61 3.38 -21.51
N MET A 134 6.13 2.14 -21.50
CA MET A 134 5.23 1.64 -20.44
C MET A 134 5.91 1.66 -19.07
N ALA A 135 7.18 1.22 -19.02
CA ALA A 135 7.97 1.25 -17.78
C ALA A 135 8.19 2.68 -17.27
N SER A 136 8.56 3.61 -18.15
CA SER A 136 8.76 5.02 -17.80
C SER A 136 7.49 5.66 -17.25
N THR A 137 6.35 5.41 -17.90
CA THR A 137 5.03 5.91 -17.46
C THR A 137 4.63 5.30 -16.11
N TYR A 138 4.90 4.01 -15.89
CA TYR A 138 4.68 3.36 -14.60
C TYR A 138 5.53 4.00 -13.49
N VAL A 139 6.84 4.18 -13.74
CA VAL A 139 7.76 4.80 -12.76
C VAL A 139 7.35 6.23 -12.44
N ALA A 140 6.90 7.01 -13.43
CA ALA A 140 6.39 8.37 -13.19
C ALA A 140 5.16 8.34 -12.24
N GLY A 141 4.19 7.46 -12.51
CA GLY A 141 3.04 7.26 -11.62
C GLY A 141 3.46 6.82 -10.22
N TYR A 142 4.38 5.87 -10.12
CA TYR A 142 4.91 5.37 -8.85
C TYR A 142 5.52 6.50 -8.00
N ARG A 143 6.32 7.38 -8.61
CA ARG A 143 6.90 8.54 -7.93
C ARG A 143 5.85 9.53 -7.45
N LEU A 144 4.80 9.76 -8.25
CA LEU A 144 3.67 10.60 -7.83
C LEU A 144 2.92 9.98 -6.64
N GLY A 145 2.68 8.66 -6.65
CA GLY A 145 2.09 7.95 -5.51
C GLY A 145 2.92 8.09 -4.24
N MET A 146 4.25 7.93 -4.35
CA MET A 146 5.15 8.15 -3.21
C MET A 146 5.08 9.58 -2.67
N LEU A 147 5.05 10.60 -3.54
CA LEU A 147 4.92 12.01 -3.11
C LEU A 147 3.60 12.25 -2.38
N MET A 148 2.50 11.69 -2.88
CA MET A 148 1.20 11.78 -2.20
C MET A 148 1.24 11.13 -0.82
N ALA A 149 1.71 9.89 -0.75
CA ALA A 149 1.75 9.12 0.51
C ALA A 149 2.75 9.70 1.55
N GLY A 150 3.83 10.32 1.09
CA GLY A 150 4.82 10.96 1.97
C GLY A 150 4.48 12.41 2.25
N ALA A 151 4.78 13.31 1.30
CA ALA A 151 4.70 14.74 1.54
C ALA A 151 3.27 15.25 1.74
N VAL A 152 2.33 14.86 0.85
CA VAL A 152 0.96 15.38 0.91
C VAL A 152 0.23 14.83 2.13
N ALA A 153 0.38 13.54 2.44
CA ALA A 153 -0.23 12.95 3.63
C ALA A 153 0.24 13.65 4.93
N LEU A 154 1.53 13.91 5.06
CA LEU A 154 2.06 14.60 6.23
C LEU A 154 1.58 16.05 6.31
N TYR A 155 1.49 16.74 5.17
CA TYR A 155 0.95 18.09 5.12
C TYR A 155 -0.53 18.14 5.52
N LEU A 156 -1.33 17.16 5.06
CA LEU A 156 -2.74 17.03 5.45
C LEU A 156 -2.89 16.74 6.95
N ALA A 157 -2.12 15.79 7.49
CA ALA A 157 -2.13 15.47 8.91
C ALA A 157 -1.83 16.71 9.77
N ALA A 158 -0.79 17.47 9.43
CA ALA A 158 -0.45 18.71 10.08
C ALA A 158 -1.56 19.77 9.94
N GLY A 159 -2.17 19.89 8.75
CA GLY A 159 -3.29 20.79 8.49
C GLY A 159 -4.55 20.46 9.28
N PHE A 160 -4.76 19.18 9.61
CA PHE A 160 -5.84 18.72 10.49
C PHE A 160 -5.52 18.85 11.99
N GLY A 161 -4.35 19.37 12.34
CA GLY A 161 -4.02 19.78 13.70
C GLY A 161 -3.14 18.84 14.51
N THR A 162 -2.65 17.72 13.95
CA THR A 162 -1.65 16.90 14.65
C THR A 162 -0.26 17.54 14.55
N THR A 163 0.52 17.49 15.61
CA THR A 163 1.89 17.97 15.68
C THR A 163 2.75 16.99 16.47
N LYS A 164 4.07 17.23 16.53
CA LYS A 164 4.97 16.40 17.34
C LYS A 164 4.65 16.44 18.85
N GLU A 165 4.06 17.55 19.30
CA GLU A 165 3.72 17.81 20.71
C GLU A 165 2.27 17.43 21.05
N VAL A 166 1.39 17.40 20.04
CA VAL A 166 -0.06 17.15 20.22
C VAL A 166 -0.52 16.11 19.22
N TYR A 167 -0.74 14.90 19.70
CA TYR A 167 -1.31 13.83 18.91
C TYR A 167 -2.81 14.00 18.72
N VAL A 168 -3.30 13.97 17.50
CA VAL A 168 -4.71 14.04 17.15
C VAL A 168 -5.07 12.87 16.23
N TYR A 169 -5.74 11.84 16.77
CA TYR A 169 -6.14 10.65 16.02
C TYR A 169 -6.99 10.99 14.78
N GLU A 170 -7.99 11.87 14.93
CA GLU A 170 -8.89 12.25 13.84
C GLU A 170 -8.14 12.90 12.65
N ALA A 171 -7.03 13.61 12.91
CA ALA A 171 -6.20 14.19 11.87
C ALA A 171 -5.56 13.10 11.00
N TRP A 172 -5.02 12.06 11.62
CA TRP A 172 -4.44 10.92 10.93
C TRP A 172 -5.51 10.06 10.23
N LYS A 173 -6.64 9.84 10.87
CA LYS A 173 -7.77 9.12 10.28
C LYS A 173 -8.21 9.76 8.97
N TRP A 174 -8.46 11.07 8.95
CA TRP A 174 -8.85 11.79 7.73
C TRP A 174 -7.75 11.90 6.68
N THR A 175 -6.48 11.79 7.09
CA THR A 175 -5.35 11.74 6.17
C THR A 175 -5.30 10.43 5.38
N TYR A 176 -5.70 9.32 5.99
CA TYR A 176 -5.73 8.00 5.35
C TYR A 176 -7.04 7.72 4.59
N PHE A 177 -8.11 8.47 4.85
CA PHE A 177 -9.34 8.45 4.05
C PHE A 177 -9.21 9.35 2.81
#